data_c8d340f9b367591e052bb2b46e5c5043
#
_entry.id   c8d340f9b367591e052bb2b46e5c5043
#
_cell.length_a   1.000
_cell.length_b   1.000
_cell.length_c   1.000
_cell.angle_alpha   90.00
_cell.angle_beta   90.00
_cell.angle_gamma   90.00
#
_symmetry.space_group_name_H-M   'P 1'
#
loop_
_entity.id
_entity.type
_entity.pdbx_description
1 polymer ?
#
loop_
_entity_poly.entity_id
_entity_poly.type
_entity_poly.pdbx_seq_one_letter_code
_entity_poly.pdbx_strand_id
1 'polypeptide(L)'
;MCIRDRVYILEAVFSWKRYTILAKQELFKNPLIGWFLSCMGAVPIDRGKGDMDTVNKVTDECKNGTPILIFPEGTRSKTGELLTLKSGAFLIAGNADADMVPCRIIYDTPDKRMHMFCRIRICFGTPIPAEEMKVEDPRRSVPKLRALRTRLKTELERLYEENHF
;
A
#
# COMPACT_ATOMS: atom_id res chain seq x y z
N MET A 1 -9.25 13.43 2.82
CA MET A 1 -9.78 12.07 2.82
C MET A 1 -8.93 11.16 3.70
N CYS A 2 -9.51 10.30 4.47
CA CYS A 2 -8.78 9.49 5.44
C CYS A 2 -8.18 8.25 4.79
N ILE A 3 -6.94 7.86 5.12
CA ILE A 3 -6.39 6.53 4.77
C ILE A 3 -7.37 5.43 5.21
N ARG A 4 -8.11 5.65 6.30
CA ARG A 4 -9.20 4.79 6.77
C ARG A 4 -10.21 4.44 5.68
N ASP A 5 -10.62 5.40 4.85
CA ASP A 5 -11.71 5.19 3.89
C ASP A 5 -11.29 4.20 2.80
N ARG A 6 -10.03 4.27 2.35
CA ARG A 6 -9.48 3.32 1.37
C ARG A 6 -9.35 1.91 1.92
N VAL A 7 -9.05 1.79 3.21
CA VAL A 7 -8.97 0.48 3.90
C VAL A 7 -10.34 -0.17 3.94
N TYR A 8 -11.39 0.54 4.35
CA TYR A 8 -12.75 -0.02 4.38
C TYR A 8 -13.26 -0.46 3.01
N ILE A 9 -12.92 0.29 1.95
CA ILE A 9 -13.28 -0.08 0.58
C ILE A 9 -12.61 -1.39 0.17
N LEU A 10 -11.32 -1.53 0.45
CA LEU A 10 -10.58 -2.75 0.14
C LEU A 10 -11.03 -3.91 1.03
N GLU A 11 -11.37 -3.65 2.28
CA GLU A 11 -11.92 -4.65 3.20
C GLU A 11 -13.27 -5.19 2.72
N ALA A 12 -14.14 -4.35 2.19
CA ALA A 12 -15.40 -4.78 1.58
C ALA A 12 -15.20 -5.69 0.36
N VAL A 13 -14.10 -5.51 -0.38
CA VAL A 13 -13.75 -6.34 -1.54
C VAL A 13 -13.06 -7.64 -1.14
N PHE A 14 -12.21 -7.60 -0.10
CA PHE A 14 -11.40 -8.75 0.34
C PHE A 14 -11.92 -9.42 1.62
N SER A 15 -13.15 -9.18 2.03
CA SER A 15 -13.76 -9.42 3.34
C SER A 15 -13.63 -10.83 3.93
N TRP A 16 -13.14 -11.82 3.18
CA TRP A 16 -12.98 -13.22 3.64
C TRP A 16 -11.53 -13.66 3.81
N LYS A 17 -10.54 -12.84 3.39
CA LYS A 17 -9.11 -13.19 3.54
C LYS A 17 -8.47 -12.29 4.58
N ARG A 18 -7.81 -12.89 5.56
CA ARG A 18 -6.94 -12.13 6.48
C ARG A 18 -5.82 -11.50 5.67
N TYR A 19 -5.65 -10.19 5.80
CA TYR A 19 -4.55 -9.43 5.22
C TYR A 19 -3.99 -8.48 6.27
N THR A 20 -2.72 -8.16 6.16
CA THR A 20 -2.06 -7.22 7.06
C THR A 20 -1.99 -5.83 6.43
N ILE A 21 -2.38 -4.81 7.20
CA ILE A 21 -2.35 -3.41 6.77
C ILE A 21 -1.28 -2.67 7.55
N LEU A 22 -0.42 -1.92 6.86
CA LEU A 22 0.54 -1.04 7.51
C LEU A 22 -0.13 0.30 7.90
N ALA A 23 -0.31 0.52 9.18
CA ALA A 23 -0.91 1.73 9.72
C ALA A 23 0.09 2.54 10.56
N LYS A 24 -0.09 3.87 10.60
CA LYS A 24 0.77 4.79 11.34
C LYS A 24 0.68 4.53 12.85
N GLN A 25 1.83 4.40 13.53
CA GLN A 25 1.90 4.09 14.97
C GLN A 25 1.09 5.05 15.83
N GLU A 26 1.01 6.34 15.48
CA GLU A 26 0.24 7.32 16.27
C GLU A 26 -1.27 7.00 16.32
N LEU A 27 -1.81 6.24 15.36
CA LEU A 27 -3.21 5.82 15.40
C LEU A 27 -3.50 4.82 16.53
N PHE A 28 -2.48 4.10 16.99
CA PHE A 28 -2.57 3.14 18.09
C PHE A 28 -2.43 3.78 19.48
N LYS A 29 -2.08 5.08 19.57
CA LYS A 29 -2.02 5.80 20.85
C LYS A 29 -3.39 5.93 21.51
N ASN A 30 -4.46 5.96 20.72
CA ASN A 30 -5.82 5.90 21.26
C ASN A 30 -6.20 4.42 21.44
N PRO A 31 -6.50 3.97 22.68
CA PRO A 31 -6.73 2.55 22.97
C PRO A 31 -7.92 1.96 22.21
N LEU A 32 -8.99 2.71 22.02
CA LEU A 32 -10.17 2.26 21.26
C LEU A 32 -9.86 2.11 19.77
N ILE A 33 -9.14 3.08 19.19
CA ILE A 33 -8.75 3.03 17.78
C ILE A 33 -7.68 1.94 17.57
N GLY A 34 -6.73 1.83 18.49
CA GLY A 34 -5.69 0.80 18.44
C GLY A 34 -6.26 -0.62 18.49
N TRP A 35 -7.19 -0.87 19.42
CA TRP A 35 -7.91 -2.14 19.51
C TRP A 35 -8.65 -2.47 18.21
N PHE A 36 -9.42 -1.52 17.69
CA PHE A 36 -10.17 -1.69 16.43
C PHE A 36 -9.26 -1.97 15.24
N LEU A 37 -8.17 -1.21 15.09
CA LEU A 37 -7.18 -1.42 14.03
C LEU A 37 -6.48 -2.77 14.15
N SER A 38 -6.19 -3.21 15.38
CA SER A 38 -5.60 -4.54 15.62
C SER A 38 -6.55 -5.67 15.24
N CYS A 39 -7.86 -5.51 15.52
CA CYS A 39 -8.88 -6.48 15.07
C CYS A 39 -8.96 -6.57 13.53
N MET A 40 -8.63 -5.47 12.83
CA MET A 40 -8.59 -5.42 11.36
C MET A 40 -7.26 -5.91 10.77
N GLY A 41 -6.34 -6.47 11.56
CA GLY A 41 -5.02 -6.91 11.10
C GLY A 41 -4.04 -5.77 10.79
N ALA A 42 -4.25 -4.58 11.36
CA ALA A 42 -3.33 -3.47 11.16
C ALA A 42 -2.08 -3.61 12.04
N VAL A 43 -0.90 -3.47 11.44
CA VAL A 43 0.39 -3.45 12.11
C VAL A 43 0.89 -2.01 12.20
N PRO A 44 1.26 -1.53 13.40
CA PRO A 44 1.81 -0.18 13.56
C PRO A 44 3.19 -0.08 12.92
N ILE A 45 3.42 0.98 12.14
CA ILE A 45 4.72 1.31 11.57
C ILE A 45 5.15 2.72 11.95
N ASP A 46 6.36 2.87 12.49
CA ASP A 46 7.01 4.17 12.65
C ASP A 46 7.69 4.57 11.33
N ARG A 47 7.08 5.53 10.65
CA ARG A 47 7.56 6.00 9.34
C ARG A 47 8.81 6.88 9.40
N GLY A 48 9.24 7.28 10.60
CA GLY A 48 10.35 8.22 10.81
C GLY A 48 11.70 7.56 11.03
N LYS A 49 11.75 6.36 11.59
CA LYS A 49 12.98 5.72 12.08
C LYS A 49 13.46 4.52 11.26
N GLY A 50 12.81 4.21 10.12
CA GLY A 50 13.18 3.02 9.34
C GLY A 50 13.10 1.75 10.20
N ASP A 51 11.96 1.56 10.85
CA ASP A 51 11.69 0.45 11.77
C ASP A 51 11.88 -0.90 11.06
N MET A 52 13.13 -1.39 11.12
CA MET A 52 13.51 -2.66 10.50
C MET A 52 12.80 -3.84 11.14
N ASP A 53 12.45 -3.74 12.42
CA ASP A 53 11.74 -4.81 13.14
C ASP A 53 10.32 -4.96 12.59
N THR A 54 9.63 -3.86 12.34
CA THR A 54 8.31 -3.88 11.68
C THR A 54 8.42 -4.39 10.24
N VAL A 55 9.43 -3.97 9.48
CA VAL A 55 9.67 -4.46 8.11
C VAL A 55 9.88 -5.97 8.12
N ASN A 56 10.72 -6.48 9.02
CA ASN A 56 10.98 -7.91 9.16
C ASN A 56 9.71 -8.69 9.53
N LYS A 57 8.97 -8.22 10.54
CA LYS A 57 7.70 -8.84 10.95
C LYS A 57 6.70 -8.95 9.79
N VAL A 58 6.50 -7.87 9.05
CA VAL A 58 5.59 -7.84 7.90
C VAL A 58 6.09 -8.75 6.78
N THR A 59 7.40 -8.79 6.55
CA THR A 59 8.02 -9.70 5.59
C THR A 59 7.75 -11.16 5.97
N ASP A 60 7.88 -11.51 7.25
CA ASP A 60 7.63 -12.86 7.73
C ASP A 60 6.15 -13.24 7.63
N GLU A 61 5.23 -12.34 7.93
CA GLU A 61 3.79 -12.55 7.71
C GLU A 61 3.49 -12.82 6.23
N CYS A 62 4.14 -12.06 5.32
CA CYS A 62 3.99 -12.24 3.88
C CYS A 62 4.52 -13.61 3.42
N LYS A 63 5.69 -14.03 3.91
CA LYS A 63 6.27 -15.39 3.66
C LYS A 63 5.35 -16.51 4.11
N ASN A 64 4.59 -16.28 5.18
CA ASN A 64 3.60 -17.23 5.70
C ASN A 64 2.27 -17.21 4.92
N GLY A 65 2.22 -16.53 3.78
CA GLY A 65 1.07 -16.50 2.90
C GLY A 65 0.00 -15.48 3.26
N THR A 66 0.28 -14.56 4.20
CA THR A 66 -0.63 -13.47 4.52
C THR A 66 -0.47 -12.34 3.49
N PRO A 67 -1.51 -11.96 2.74
CA PRO A 67 -1.45 -10.83 1.82
C PRO A 67 -1.20 -9.52 2.59
N ILE A 68 -0.33 -8.66 2.07
CA ILE A 68 0.01 -7.38 2.68
C ILE A 68 -0.55 -6.24 1.85
N LEU A 69 -1.32 -5.36 2.48
CA LEU A 69 -1.80 -4.14 1.85
C LEU A 69 -0.91 -2.95 2.22
N ILE A 70 -0.24 -2.40 1.23
CA ILE A 70 0.70 -1.28 1.41
C ILE A 70 0.26 -0.08 0.59
N PHE A 71 0.26 1.10 1.20
CA PHE A 71 0.13 2.38 0.51
C PHE A 71 1.52 2.98 0.32
N PRO A 72 2.14 2.84 -0.87
CA PRO A 72 3.55 3.19 -1.07
C PRO A 72 3.82 4.70 -1.01
N GLU A 73 2.80 5.52 -1.11
CA GLU A 73 2.90 6.98 -0.92
C GLU A 73 3.27 7.35 0.53
N GLY A 74 2.92 6.49 1.49
CA GLY A 74 3.22 6.69 2.92
C GLY A 74 2.49 7.87 3.58
N THR A 75 1.78 8.68 2.84
CA THR A 75 0.96 9.81 3.31
C THR A 75 -0.26 10.01 2.42
N ARG A 76 -1.15 10.92 2.79
CA ARG A 76 -2.35 11.23 2.01
C ARG A 76 -2.07 12.32 0.99
N SER A 77 -2.54 12.14 -0.23
CA SER A 77 -2.65 13.24 -1.18
C SER A 77 -3.77 14.19 -0.76
N LYS A 78 -3.48 15.48 -0.77
CA LYS A 78 -4.47 16.53 -0.53
C LYS A 78 -5.19 16.94 -1.83
N THR A 79 -4.59 16.66 -2.97
CA THR A 79 -5.08 17.01 -4.31
C THR A 79 -5.76 15.84 -5.03
N GLY A 80 -5.72 14.63 -4.46
CA GLY A 80 -6.18 13.41 -5.14
C GLY A 80 -5.17 12.84 -6.14
N GLU A 81 -4.07 13.54 -6.38
CA GLU A 81 -3.01 13.08 -7.27
C GLU A 81 -2.09 12.06 -6.61
N LEU A 82 -1.39 11.28 -7.43
CA LEU A 82 -0.42 10.29 -6.97
C LEU A 82 0.83 10.99 -6.45
N LEU A 83 1.19 10.72 -5.20
CA LEU A 83 2.40 11.25 -4.58
C LEU A 83 3.64 10.40 -4.91
N THR A 84 4.81 10.88 -4.47
CA THR A 84 6.06 10.14 -4.62
C THR A 84 6.00 8.80 -3.89
N LEU A 85 6.27 7.71 -4.62
CA LEU A 85 6.26 6.36 -4.08
C LEU A 85 7.56 6.07 -3.30
N LYS A 86 7.42 5.42 -2.14
CA LYS A 86 8.55 5.00 -1.30
C LYS A 86 9.01 3.59 -1.66
N SER A 87 10.30 3.32 -1.48
CA SER A 87 10.90 2.03 -1.86
C SER A 87 10.60 0.88 -0.89
N GLY A 88 10.11 1.18 0.32
CA GLY A 88 9.88 0.16 1.36
C GLY A 88 8.97 -0.98 0.93
N ALA A 89 7.94 -0.70 0.12
CA ALA A 89 7.04 -1.73 -0.39
C ALA A 89 7.77 -2.77 -1.26
N PHE A 90 8.72 -2.33 -2.11
CA PHE A 90 9.52 -3.23 -2.96
C PHE A 90 10.49 -4.08 -2.14
N LEU A 91 11.07 -3.50 -1.07
CA LEU A 91 11.96 -4.24 -0.17
C LEU A 91 11.20 -5.34 0.58
N ILE A 92 10.00 -5.04 1.09
CA ILE A 92 9.15 -6.04 1.75
C ILE A 92 8.79 -7.16 0.77
N ALA A 93 8.29 -6.82 -0.42
CA ALA A 93 7.88 -7.80 -1.43
C ALA A 93 9.06 -8.66 -1.90
N GLY A 94 10.21 -8.06 -2.23
CA GLY A 94 11.41 -8.78 -2.65
C GLY A 94 11.99 -9.69 -1.56
N ASN A 95 12.01 -9.24 -0.30
CA ASN A 95 12.48 -10.04 0.83
C ASN A 95 11.49 -11.16 1.22
N ALA A 96 10.21 -10.97 0.92
CA ALA A 96 9.18 -11.98 1.17
C ALA A 96 9.03 -12.98 0.02
N ASP A 97 9.72 -12.78 -1.09
CA ASP A 97 9.53 -13.56 -2.33
C ASP A 97 8.08 -13.55 -2.80
N ALA A 98 7.44 -12.37 -2.72
CA ALA A 98 6.03 -12.18 -3.02
C ALA A 98 5.83 -11.19 -4.18
N ASP A 99 4.93 -11.52 -5.09
CA ASP A 99 4.55 -10.64 -6.19
C ASP A 99 3.80 -9.41 -5.68
N MET A 100 3.99 -8.27 -6.36
CA MET A 100 3.28 -7.04 -6.05
C MET A 100 2.21 -6.77 -7.12
N VAL A 101 0.96 -6.66 -6.69
CA VAL A 101 -0.15 -6.29 -7.57
C VAL A 101 -0.47 -4.80 -7.41
N PRO A 102 -0.23 -3.97 -8.44
CA PRO A 102 -0.67 -2.58 -8.43
C PRO A 102 -2.19 -2.48 -8.29
N CYS A 103 -2.66 -1.60 -7.41
CA CYS A 103 -4.08 -1.37 -7.21
C CYS A 103 -4.38 0.14 -7.17
N ARG A 104 -5.32 0.59 -8.01
CA ARG A 104 -5.76 1.98 -8.05
C ARG A 104 -7.23 2.09 -7.65
N ILE A 105 -7.52 2.97 -6.70
CA ILE A 105 -8.89 3.32 -6.31
C ILE A 105 -9.23 4.66 -6.97
N ILE A 106 -10.31 4.69 -7.73
CA ILE A 106 -10.78 5.84 -8.51
C ILE A 106 -12.17 6.23 -7.99
N TYR A 107 -12.37 7.53 -7.81
CA TYR A 107 -13.63 8.09 -7.34
C TYR A 107 -14.27 8.92 -8.46
N ASP A 108 -15.58 8.79 -8.61
CA ASP A 108 -16.40 9.59 -9.51
C ASP A 108 -16.67 10.97 -8.87
N THR A 109 -15.64 11.77 -8.73
CA THR A 109 -15.73 13.11 -8.12
C THR A 109 -14.70 14.04 -8.76
N PRO A 110 -15.03 15.33 -9.00
CA PRO A 110 -14.10 16.27 -9.65
C PRO A 110 -12.80 16.47 -8.88
N ASP A 111 -12.85 16.38 -7.55
CA ASP A 111 -11.69 16.54 -6.68
C ASP A 111 -10.93 15.22 -6.43
N LYS A 112 -11.30 14.13 -7.12
CA LYS A 112 -10.69 12.78 -7.02
C LYS A 112 -10.66 12.23 -5.60
N ARG A 113 -11.66 12.60 -4.78
CA ARG A 113 -11.77 12.20 -3.38
C ARG A 113 -13.06 11.46 -3.10
N MET A 114 -13.07 10.69 -2.04
CA MET A 114 -14.27 10.04 -1.57
C MET A 114 -15.26 11.05 -1.00
N HIS A 115 -16.48 11.04 -1.51
CA HIS A 115 -17.64 11.73 -0.98
C HIS A 115 -18.76 10.73 -0.68
N MET A 116 -19.73 11.15 0.10
CA MET A 116 -20.91 10.32 0.38
C MET A 116 -21.66 10.06 -0.92
N PHE A 117 -21.98 8.79 -1.19
CA PHE A 117 -22.67 8.34 -2.41
C PHE A 117 -21.88 8.47 -3.73
N CYS A 118 -20.55 8.69 -3.69
CA CYS A 118 -19.74 8.62 -4.91
C CYS A 118 -19.59 7.18 -5.40
N ARG A 119 -19.49 7.01 -6.72
CA ARG A 119 -19.09 5.71 -7.29
C ARG A 119 -17.61 5.49 -7.09
N ILE A 120 -17.25 4.22 -6.85
CA ILE A 120 -15.86 3.83 -6.60
C ILE A 120 -15.52 2.71 -7.57
N ARG A 121 -14.38 2.85 -8.24
CA ARG A 121 -13.82 1.82 -9.09
C ARG A 121 -12.47 1.39 -8.52
N ILE A 122 -12.25 0.07 -8.40
CA ILE A 122 -11.01 -0.53 -7.96
C ILE A 122 -10.42 -1.27 -9.14
N CYS A 123 -9.23 -0.84 -9.57
CA CYS A 123 -8.55 -1.41 -10.73
C CYS A 123 -7.27 -2.08 -10.29
N PHE A 124 -7.03 -3.29 -10.79
CA PHE A 124 -5.80 -4.05 -10.57
C PHE A 124 -4.97 -4.02 -11.84
N GLY A 125 -3.67 -3.76 -11.68
CA GLY A 125 -2.71 -3.74 -12.78
C GLY A 125 -1.93 -5.03 -12.92
N THR A 126 -0.98 -5.01 -13.84
CA THR A 126 -0.10 -6.14 -14.10
C THR A 126 0.80 -6.40 -12.88
N PRO A 127 0.85 -7.64 -12.37
CA PRO A 127 1.73 -7.98 -11.25
C PRO A 127 3.20 -7.70 -11.58
N ILE A 128 3.95 -7.24 -10.59
CA ILE A 128 5.40 -7.13 -10.63
C ILE A 128 5.96 -8.37 -9.94
N PRO A 129 6.69 -9.25 -10.64
CA PRO A 129 7.22 -10.47 -10.07
C PRO A 129 8.20 -10.21 -8.92
N ALA A 130 8.20 -11.09 -7.91
CA ALA A 130 9.10 -11.02 -6.77
C ALA A 130 10.58 -10.93 -7.17
N GLU A 131 10.98 -11.70 -8.19
CA GLU A 131 12.36 -11.76 -8.69
C GLU A 131 12.89 -10.39 -9.12
N GLU A 132 12.04 -9.57 -9.73
CA GLU A 132 12.41 -8.22 -10.15
C GLU A 132 12.64 -7.27 -8.95
N MET A 133 12.05 -7.58 -7.79
CA MET A 133 12.13 -6.77 -6.58
C MET A 133 13.22 -7.23 -5.60
N LYS A 134 13.85 -8.40 -5.82
CA LYS A 134 14.97 -8.87 -5.00
C LYS A 134 16.14 -7.91 -5.04
N VAL A 135 16.59 -7.48 -3.86
CA VAL A 135 17.65 -6.50 -3.66
C VAL A 135 18.60 -7.03 -2.59
N GLU A 136 19.84 -7.31 -2.95
CA GLU A 136 20.86 -7.81 -2.00
C GLU A 136 21.30 -6.69 -1.04
N ASP A 137 21.59 -5.51 -1.58
CA ASP A 137 21.96 -4.33 -0.81
C ASP A 137 21.12 -3.12 -1.25
N PRO A 138 20.25 -2.59 -0.38
CA PRO A 138 19.41 -1.43 -0.70
C PRO A 138 20.20 -0.18 -1.10
N ARG A 139 21.42 -0.02 -0.56
CA ARG A 139 22.26 1.15 -0.85
C ARG A 139 22.86 1.08 -2.25
N ARG A 140 23.24 -0.11 -2.71
CA ARG A 140 23.79 -0.34 -4.07
C ARG A 140 22.72 -0.45 -5.13
N SER A 141 21.49 -0.73 -4.72
CA SER A 141 20.36 -0.98 -5.63
C SER A 141 19.47 0.24 -5.85
N VAL A 142 19.95 1.44 -5.53
CA VAL A 142 19.20 2.71 -5.74
C VAL A 142 18.67 2.86 -7.17
N PRO A 143 19.45 2.58 -8.24
CA PRO A 143 18.94 2.68 -9.61
C PRO A 143 17.79 1.69 -9.88
N LYS A 144 17.91 0.44 -9.42
CA LYS A 144 16.88 -0.59 -9.54
C LYS A 144 15.58 -0.18 -8.82
N LEU A 145 15.69 0.28 -7.59
CA LEU A 145 14.56 0.77 -6.80
C LEU A 145 13.90 2.00 -7.45
N ARG A 146 14.68 2.86 -8.10
CA ARG A 146 14.15 4.00 -8.87
C ARG A 146 13.36 3.53 -10.08
N ALA A 147 13.87 2.57 -10.84
CA ALA A 147 13.19 1.99 -12.00
C ALA A 147 11.85 1.33 -11.59
N LEU A 148 11.84 0.55 -10.49
CA LEU A 148 10.64 -0.08 -9.96
C LEU A 148 9.59 0.96 -9.52
N ARG A 149 10.01 2.05 -8.88
CA ARG A 149 9.10 3.15 -8.53
C ARG A 149 8.49 3.81 -9.76
N THR A 150 9.29 4.06 -10.78
CA THR A 150 8.82 4.63 -12.05
C THR A 150 7.83 3.68 -12.71
N ARG A 151 8.15 2.39 -12.83
CA ARG A 151 7.24 1.38 -13.38
C ARG A 151 5.90 1.32 -12.64
N LEU A 152 5.92 1.25 -11.31
CA LEU A 152 4.70 1.24 -10.51
C LEU A 152 3.90 2.53 -10.69
N LYS A 153 4.58 3.68 -10.74
CA LYS A 153 3.92 4.98 -10.96
C LYS A 153 3.21 4.99 -12.31
N THR A 154 3.92 4.64 -13.40
CA THR A 154 3.36 4.59 -14.75
C THR A 154 2.16 3.64 -14.83
N GLU A 155 2.24 2.47 -14.18
CA GLU A 155 1.13 1.52 -14.16
C GLU A 155 -0.08 2.07 -13.40
N LEU A 156 0.12 2.74 -12.27
CA LEU A 156 -0.97 3.37 -11.52
C LEU A 156 -1.59 4.55 -12.27
N GLU A 157 -0.80 5.31 -13.04
CA GLU A 157 -1.29 6.38 -13.92
C GLU A 157 -2.09 5.81 -15.09
N ARG A 158 -1.59 4.77 -15.76
CA ARG A 158 -2.30 4.05 -16.82
C ARG A 158 -3.66 3.53 -16.34
N LEU A 159 -3.69 2.88 -15.16
CA LEU A 159 -4.93 2.39 -14.57
C LEU A 159 -5.94 3.51 -14.32
N TYR A 160 -5.47 4.71 -13.99
CA TYR A 160 -6.33 5.86 -13.82
C TYR A 160 -6.87 6.37 -15.15
N GLU A 161 -6.00 6.53 -16.16
CA GLU A 161 -6.36 7.06 -17.49
C GLU A 161 -7.35 6.16 -18.21
N GLU A 162 -7.18 4.84 -18.13
CA GLU A 162 -8.05 3.86 -18.78
C GLU A 162 -9.41 3.67 -18.06
N ASN A 163 -9.51 4.02 -16.78
CA ASN A 163 -10.65 3.65 -15.94
C ASN A 163 -11.30 4.83 -15.20
N HIS A 164 -10.88 6.06 -15.42
CA HIS A 164 -11.58 7.21 -14.82
C HIS A 164 -12.99 7.37 -15.39
N PHE A 165 -13.89 8.02 -14.63
CA PHE A 165 -15.28 8.20 -15.01
C PHE A 165 -15.47 9.30 -16.02
#